data_c8e84eea10abef1ade575e0a7338abcc
#
_entry.id   c8e84eea10abef1ade575e0a7338abcc
#
_cell.length_a   1.000
_cell.length_b   1.000
_cell.length_c   1.000
_cell.angle_alpha   90.00
_cell.angle_beta   90.00
_cell.angle_gamma   90.00
#
_symmetry.space_group_name_H-M   'P 1'
#
loop_
_entity.id
_entity.type
_entity.pdbx_description
1 polymer ?
#
loop_
_entity_poly.entity_id
_entity_poly.type
_entity_poly.pdbx_seq_one_letter_code
_entity_poly.pdbx_strand_id
1 'polypeptide(L)'
;MNLKSIRYSEVLRQVAVLSISATIIISCGSSKAVSKSKNSSSSKVSKSESLRKLDSKFDGKLSGSMKSILKDAERYLGTPYKFGGNTSSGFDCSGLTTKVFDENGLKLPRRSADQANTGKNIDLEEAKPGDLLFFATAGGSKVSHVGIVHTIENDGEVKFIHASTSKGVIISSLNEKYWNKAYLHAQRVL
;
A
#
# COMPACT_ATOMS: atom_id res chain seq x y z
N MET A 1 -38.11 -40.48 14.78
CA MET A 1 -37.90 -39.66 16.00
C MET A 1 -37.64 -38.22 15.58
N ASN A 2 -38.46 -37.29 16.06
CA ASN A 2 -38.73 -35.94 15.56
C ASN A 2 -37.57 -34.95 15.62
N LEU A 3 -37.29 -34.34 14.48
CA LEU A 3 -36.54 -33.08 14.40
C LEU A 3 -37.48 -31.91 14.70
N LYS A 4 -37.20 -31.15 15.74
CA LYS A 4 -37.89 -29.91 16.04
C LYS A 4 -37.35 -28.78 15.17
N SER A 5 -38.19 -28.28 14.28
CA SER A 5 -38.02 -27.04 13.56
C SER A 5 -38.15 -25.86 14.54
N ILE A 6 -37.12 -25.07 14.71
CA ILE A 6 -37.17 -23.83 15.45
C ILE A 6 -37.61 -22.73 14.50
N ARG A 7 -38.80 -22.18 14.74
CA ARG A 7 -39.45 -21.11 13.98
C ARG A 7 -38.75 -19.78 14.18
N TYR A 8 -38.30 -19.20 13.06
CA TYR A 8 -37.68 -17.85 12.96
C TYR A 8 -38.72 -16.72 12.88
N SER A 9 -39.80 -16.72 13.63
CA SER A 9 -40.92 -15.79 13.42
C SER A 9 -41.25 -14.86 14.59
N GLU A 10 -40.43 -14.77 15.63
CA GLU A 10 -40.84 -13.99 16.83
C GLU A 10 -39.92 -12.82 17.23
N VAL A 11 -38.99 -12.37 16.38
CA VAL A 11 -38.11 -11.24 16.71
C VAL A 11 -38.42 -9.94 15.94
N LEU A 12 -39.53 -9.92 15.18
CA LEU A 12 -39.91 -8.75 14.38
C LEU A 12 -41.17 -8.08 14.92
N ARG A 13 -41.19 -7.71 16.20
CA ARG A 13 -42.21 -6.81 16.76
C ARG A 13 -41.67 -6.19 18.02
N GLN A 14 -41.03 -5.01 17.89
CA GLN A 14 -41.07 -3.89 18.84
C GLN A 14 -40.06 -2.82 18.38
N VAL A 15 -40.46 -1.99 17.43
CA VAL A 15 -39.94 -0.63 17.34
C VAL A 15 -41.15 0.28 17.35
N ALA A 16 -41.54 0.70 18.54
CA ALA A 16 -42.56 1.73 18.76
C ALA A 16 -41.92 3.11 18.63
N VAL A 17 -42.48 3.86 17.75
CA VAL A 17 -42.69 5.28 17.63
C VAL A 17 -42.42 6.09 18.92
N LEU A 18 -41.54 7.07 18.83
CA LEU A 18 -41.52 8.24 19.71
C LEU A 18 -41.17 9.48 18.87
N SER A 19 -42.22 10.13 18.44
CA SER A 19 -42.27 11.52 17.97
C SER A 19 -42.30 12.47 19.16
N ILE A 20 -41.45 13.48 19.24
CA ILE A 20 -41.64 14.69 20.08
C ILE A 20 -40.82 15.81 19.47
N SER A 21 -41.54 16.71 18.86
CA SER A 21 -41.80 18.12 19.21
C SER A 21 -40.66 19.10 19.03
N ALA A 22 -40.87 19.93 18.04
CA ALA A 22 -40.20 21.20 17.80
C ALA A 22 -40.52 22.21 18.91
N THR A 23 -39.52 22.93 19.38
CA THR A 23 -39.72 24.25 19.99
C THR A 23 -38.81 25.26 19.30
N ILE A 24 -39.50 26.14 18.58
CA ILE A 24 -38.94 27.35 17.98
C ILE A 24 -38.86 28.39 19.08
N ILE A 25 -37.67 28.94 19.32
CA ILE A 25 -37.56 30.20 20.09
C ILE A 25 -36.97 31.25 19.14
N ILE A 26 -37.87 32.14 18.74
CA ILE A 26 -37.55 33.40 18.07
C ILE A 26 -37.21 34.40 19.17
N SER A 27 -35.98 34.91 19.17
CA SER A 27 -35.62 36.11 19.92
C SER A 27 -35.07 37.14 18.96
N CYS A 28 -35.85 38.18 18.79
CA CYS A 28 -35.53 39.38 18.06
C CYS A 28 -34.83 40.37 19.02
N GLY A 29 -33.71 40.94 18.65
CA GLY A 29 -32.99 41.97 19.40
C GLY A 29 -32.07 42.79 18.51
N SER A 30 -32.50 43.95 18.15
CA SER A 30 -31.84 45.01 17.38
C SER A 30 -30.64 45.62 18.13
N SER A 31 -29.55 45.96 17.47
CA SER A 31 -29.01 47.33 17.31
C SER A 31 -27.52 47.35 16.97
N LYS A 32 -27.23 47.95 15.83
CA LYS A 32 -26.10 48.82 15.43
C LYS A 32 -24.79 48.78 16.20
N ALA A 33 -23.70 48.46 15.48
CA ALA A 33 -22.51 49.33 15.39
C ALA A 33 -21.65 48.94 14.19
N VAL A 34 -21.40 49.90 13.33
CA VAL A 34 -20.46 49.88 12.22
C VAL A 34 -19.05 49.93 12.79
N SER A 35 -18.25 48.93 12.52
CA SER A 35 -16.81 49.04 12.61
C SER A 35 -16.14 48.34 11.43
N LYS A 36 -15.46 49.16 10.65
CA LYS A 36 -14.69 48.87 9.47
C LYS A 36 -13.42 48.15 9.93
N SER A 37 -13.30 46.83 9.72
CA SER A 37 -12.05 46.13 9.92
C SER A 37 -11.72 45.28 8.72
N LYS A 38 -10.53 45.53 8.26
CA LYS A 38 -9.80 45.04 7.10
C LYS A 38 -9.99 43.57 6.79
N ASN A 39 -10.31 43.36 5.55
CA ASN A 39 -10.21 42.09 4.82
C ASN A 39 -8.81 41.46 5.01
N SER A 40 -8.72 40.43 5.81
CA SER A 40 -7.62 39.51 5.78
C SER A 40 -8.20 38.17 5.27
N SER A 41 -8.25 38.06 3.97
CA SER A 41 -8.50 36.75 3.33
C SER A 41 -7.27 35.88 3.59
N SER A 42 -7.29 35.16 4.69
CA SER A 42 -6.40 34.01 4.87
C SER A 42 -6.80 32.95 3.86
N SER A 43 -6.29 33.08 2.65
CA SER A 43 -6.24 31.95 1.73
C SER A 43 -5.38 30.86 2.41
N LYS A 44 -6.02 29.85 2.97
CA LYS A 44 -5.35 28.58 3.23
C LYS A 44 -4.88 28.05 1.88
N VAL A 45 -3.67 28.44 1.49
CA VAL A 45 -2.93 27.73 0.47
C VAL A 45 -2.76 26.32 1.01
N SER A 46 -3.55 25.39 0.52
CA SER A 46 -3.30 23.99 0.72
C SER A 46 -1.95 23.72 0.08
N LYS A 47 -0.91 23.59 0.92
CA LYS A 47 0.42 23.21 0.47
C LYS A 47 0.26 21.87 -0.27
N SER A 48 0.24 21.91 -1.59
CA SER A 48 0.30 20.73 -2.43
C SER A 48 1.54 19.97 -2.01
N GLU A 49 1.36 18.87 -1.32
CA GLU A 49 2.45 18.00 -0.89
C GLU A 49 3.04 17.37 -2.16
N SER A 50 4.13 17.95 -2.65
CA SER A 50 4.82 17.43 -3.82
C SER A 50 5.36 16.03 -3.51
N LEU A 51 5.14 15.08 -4.41
CA LEU A 51 5.72 13.76 -4.33
C LEU A 51 7.25 13.86 -4.48
N ARG A 52 7.98 12.94 -3.85
CA ARG A 52 9.42 12.81 -4.04
C ARG A 52 9.69 12.35 -5.46
N LYS A 53 10.78 12.80 -6.05
CA LYS A 53 11.29 12.22 -7.28
C LYS A 53 11.95 10.87 -6.93
N LEU A 54 11.34 9.76 -7.35
CA LEU A 54 11.76 8.40 -7.04
C LEU A 54 11.99 7.63 -8.35
N ASP A 55 13.08 7.98 -9.02
CA ASP A 55 13.45 7.41 -10.31
C ASP A 55 14.75 6.62 -10.20
N SER A 56 14.96 5.66 -11.11
CA SER A 56 16.22 4.97 -11.34
C SER A 56 16.88 5.45 -12.63
N LYS A 57 18.21 5.35 -12.67
CA LYS A 57 19.06 5.64 -13.85
C LYS A 57 19.45 4.37 -14.61
N PHE A 58 18.85 3.24 -14.30
CA PHE A 58 19.19 1.98 -14.97
C PHE A 58 18.70 1.97 -16.41
N ASP A 59 19.64 1.85 -17.34
CA ASP A 59 19.40 1.70 -18.78
C ASP A 59 20.07 0.42 -19.36
N GLY A 60 20.53 -0.46 -18.45
CA GLY A 60 21.33 -1.62 -18.79
C GLY A 60 20.52 -2.83 -19.26
N LYS A 61 21.26 -3.82 -19.79
CA LYS A 61 20.67 -5.13 -20.11
C LYS A 61 20.46 -5.96 -18.85
N LEU A 62 19.33 -6.68 -18.81
CA LEU A 62 19.04 -7.62 -17.74
C LEU A 62 20.01 -8.80 -17.78
N SER A 63 20.62 -9.14 -16.64
CA SER A 63 21.39 -10.38 -16.47
C SER A 63 20.48 -11.61 -16.54
N GLY A 64 21.08 -12.81 -16.68
CA GLY A 64 20.32 -14.05 -16.65
C GLY A 64 19.54 -14.25 -15.36
N SER A 65 20.16 -13.96 -14.20
CA SER A 65 19.52 -14.05 -12.88
C SER A 65 18.35 -13.07 -12.72
N MET A 66 18.51 -11.81 -13.15
CA MET A 66 17.42 -10.83 -13.16
C MET A 66 16.21 -11.33 -13.98
N LYS A 67 16.47 -11.83 -15.21
CA LYS A 67 15.41 -12.36 -16.08
C LYS A 67 14.67 -13.53 -15.43
N SER A 68 15.39 -14.46 -14.78
CA SER A 68 14.79 -15.61 -14.09
C SER A 68 13.90 -15.14 -12.94
N ILE A 69 14.38 -14.24 -12.08
CA ILE A 69 13.60 -13.70 -10.96
C ILE A 69 12.33 -13.01 -11.45
N LEU A 70 12.43 -12.16 -12.49
CA LEU A 70 11.25 -11.48 -13.02
C LEU A 70 10.24 -12.46 -13.61
N LYS A 71 10.70 -13.41 -14.42
CA LYS A 71 9.85 -14.46 -14.99
C LYS A 71 9.12 -15.26 -13.92
N ASP A 72 9.81 -15.61 -12.84
CA ASP A 72 9.23 -16.38 -11.75
C ASP A 72 8.24 -15.53 -10.94
N ALA A 73 8.55 -14.25 -10.70
CA ALA A 73 7.62 -13.32 -10.06
C ALA A 73 6.33 -13.12 -10.88
N GLU A 74 6.45 -12.95 -12.20
CA GLU A 74 5.33 -12.77 -13.12
C GLU A 74 4.37 -13.97 -13.15
N ARG A 75 4.87 -15.20 -12.97
CA ARG A 75 4.01 -16.40 -12.88
C ARG A 75 3.02 -16.34 -11.73
N TYR A 76 3.28 -15.53 -10.72
CA TYR A 76 2.41 -15.35 -9.55
C TYR A 76 1.45 -14.18 -9.66
N LEU A 77 1.45 -13.41 -10.77
CA LEU A 77 0.49 -12.33 -10.99
C LEU A 77 -0.95 -12.84 -10.84
N GLY A 78 -1.77 -12.07 -10.11
CA GLY A 78 -3.16 -12.42 -9.82
C GLY A 78 -3.35 -13.42 -8.66
N THR A 79 -2.28 -14.02 -8.11
CA THR A 79 -2.41 -14.88 -6.92
C THR A 79 -2.99 -14.07 -5.75
N PRO A 80 -4.01 -14.59 -5.04
CA PRO A 80 -4.63 -13.87 -3.93
C PRO A 80 -3.66 -13.55 -2.80
N TYR A 81 -3.94 -12.46 -2.07
CA TYR A 81 -3.23 -12.18 -0.82
C TYR A 81 -3.67 -13.15 0.27
N LYS A 82 -2.69 -13.68 1.02
CA LYS A 82 -2.94 -14.47 2.22
C LYS A 82 -1.88 -14.11 3.27
N PHE A 83 -2.33 -13.60 4.41
CA PHE A 83 -1.40 -13.31 5.52
C PHE A 83 -0.63 -14.59 5.94
N GLY A 84 0.70 -14.50 6.02
CA GLY A 84 1.57 -15.64 6.28
C GLY A 84 1.73 -16.59 5.08
N GLY A 85 1.10 -16.31 3.93
CA GLY A 85 1.15 -17.15 2.73
C GLY A 85 2.49 -17.07 2.01
N ASN A 86 2.94 -18.21 1.47
CA ASN A 86 4.19 -18.35 0.70
C ASN A 86 4.08 -19.38 -0.44
N THR A 87 2.86 -19.63 -0.91
CA THR A 87 2.57 -20.60 -1.99
C THR A 87 1.63 -19.99 -3.03
N SER A 88 1.47 -20.65 -4.18
CA SER A 88 0.54 -20.25 -5.23
C SER A 88 -0.94 -20.22 -4.79
N SER A 89 -1.29 -20.76 -3.62
CA SER A 89 -2.62 -20.61 -3.03
C SER A 89 -2.84 -19.27 -2.33
N GLY A 90 -1.82 -18.45 -2.20
CA GLY A 90 -1.84 -17.11 -1.63
C GLY A 90 -0.50 -16.69 -1.05
N PHE A 91 -0.15 -15.44 -1.27
CA PHE A 91 1.08 -14.82 -0.78
C PHE A 91 0.81 -13.63 0.12
N ASP A 92 1.64 -13.44 1.15
CA ASP A 92 1.92 -12.11 1.65
C ASP A 92 3.15 -11.50 0.94
N CYS A 93 3.47 -10.24 1.25
CA CYS A 93 4.53 -9.51 0.55
C CYS A 93 5.89 -10.21 0.64
N SER A 94 6.34 -10.58 1.84
CA SER A 94 7.63 -11.25 2.05
C SER A 94 7.59 -12.73 1.71
N GLY A 95 6.43 -13.38 1.70
CA GLY A 95 6.27 -14.74 1.21
C GLY A 95 6.45 -14.85 -0.30
N LEU A 96 5.94 -13.87 -1.06
CA LEU A 96 6.19 -13.77 -2.49
C LEU A 96 7.69 -13.62 -2.79
N THR A 97 8.37 -12.67 -2.15
CA THR A 97 9.80 -12.45 -2.36
C THR A 97 10.62 -13.68 -1.95
N THR A 98 10.32 -14.29 -0.78
CA THR A 98 10.99 -15.53 -0.35
C THR A 98 10.83 -16.64 -1.38
N LYS A 99 9.61 -16.84 -1.90
CA LYS A 99 9.34 -17.90 -2.89
C LYS A 99 10.08 -17.68 -4.19
N VAL A 100 10.03 -16.47 -4.75
CA VAL A 100 10.68 -16.12 -6.02
C VAL A 100 12.19 -16.26 -5.92
N PHE A 101 12.80 -15.78 -4.85
CA PHE A 101 14.25 -15.86 -4.65
C PHE A 101 14.71 -17.28 -4.34
N ASP A 102 13.94 -18.07 -3.59
CA ASP A 102 14.23 -19.48 -3.31
C ASP A 102 14.26 -20.33 -4.61
N GLU A 103 13.33 -20.08 -5.53
CA GLU A 103 13.31 -20.71 -6.86
C GLU A 103 14.56 -20.38 -7.71
N ASN A 104 15.22 -19.28 -7.39
CA ASN A 104 16.47 -18.84 -8.02
C ASN A 104 17.71 -19.13 -7.16
N GLY A 105 17.61 -20.02 -6.17
CA GLY A 105 18.71 -20.47 -5.32
C GLY A 105 19.17 -19.47 -4.26
N LEU A 106 18.41 -18.40 -4.03
CA LEU A 106 18.72 -17.36 -3.05
C LEU A 106 17.76 -17.44 -1.84
N LYS A 107 18.32 -17.59 -0.64
CA LYS A 107 17.53 -17.69 0.58
C LYS A 107 17.31 -16.32 1.21
N LEU A 108 16.04 -15.92 1.36
CA LEU A 108 15.63 -14.72 2.07
C LEU A 108 14.97 -15.06 3.40
N PRO A 109 15.15 -14.23 4.44
CA PRO A 109 14.36 -14.35 5.68
C PRO A 109 12.85 -14.25 5.39
N ARG A 110 12.04 -14.86 6.28
CA ARG A 110 10.58 -14.88 6.08
C ARG A 110 9.91 -13.51 6.25
N ARG A 111 10.40 -12.66 7.15
CA ARG A 111 9.78 -11.36 7.45
C ARG A 111 10.39 -10.24 6.63
N SER A 112 9.56 -9.32 6.13
CA SER A 112 10.03 -8.15 5.36
C SER A 112 11.04 -7.29 6.12
N ALA A 113 10.88 -7.13 7.44
CA ALA A 113 11.83 -6.38 8.27
C ALA A 113 13.22 -7.04 8.34
N ASP A 114 13.29 -8.36 8.26
CA ASP A 114 14.57 -9.08 8.24
C ASP A 114 15.18 -9.08 6.83
N GLN A 115 14.35 -9.18 5.79
CA GLN A 115 14.79 -9.02 4.38
C GLN A 115 15.41 -7.64 4.14
N ALA A 116 14.90 -6.60 4.81
CA ALA A 116 15.42 -5.24 4.73
C ALA A 116 16.87 -5.09 5.23
N ASN A 117 17.39 -6.09 5.92
CA ASN A 117 18.77 -6.14 6.40
C ASN A 117 19.63 -7.17 5.62
N THR A 118 19.11 -7.71 4.50
CA THR A 118 19.80 -8.72 3.69
C THR A 118 20.38 -8.08 2.44
N GLY A 119 21.64 -8.41 2.12
CA GLY A 119 22.34 -7.88 0.96
C GLY A 119 22.92 -6.47 1.19
N LYS A 120 22.98 -5.68 0.13
CA LYS A 120 23.57 -4.33 0.12
C LYS A 120 22.46 -3.28 0.00
N ASN A 121 22.46 -2.30 0.89
CA ASN A 121 21.63 -1.10 0.73
C ASN A 121 22.11 -0.33 -0.50
N ILE A 122 21.19 0.10 -1.34
CA ILE A 122 21.48 0.87 -2.56
C ILE A 122 20.60 2.11 -2.63
N ASP A 123 21.11 3.13 -3.28
CA ASP A 123 20.31 4.29 -3.64
C ASP A 123 19.30 3.91 -4.72
N LEU A 124 18.11 4.51 -4.69
CA LEU A 124 17.07 4.19 -5.66
C LEU A 124 17.50 4.49 -7.10
N GLU A 125 18.32 5.53 -7.31
CA GLU A 125 18.87 5.87 -8.62
C GLU A 125 19.72 4.74 -9.23
N GLU A 126 20.25 3.84 -8.39
CA GLU A 126 21.03 2.66 -8.80
C GLU A 126 20.17 1.38 -8.87
N ALA A 127 18.87 1.47 -8.53
CA ALA A 127 18.00 0.30 -8.52
C ALA A 127 17.91 -0.36 -9.90
N LYS A 128 17.85 -1.69 -9.89
CA LYS A 128 17.76 -2.54 -11.10
C LYS A 128 16.60 -3.52 -10.93
N PRO A 129 16.03 -4.01 -12.03
CA PRO A 129 15.10 -5.13 -11.96
C PRO A 129 15.68 -6.30 -11.15
N GLY A 130 14.89 -6.82 -10.20
CA GLY A 130 15.30 -7.86 -9.25
C GLY A 130 15.75 -7.34 -7.88
N ASP A 131 16.01 -6.04 -7.70
CA ASP A 131 16.26 -5.46 -6.39
C ASP A 131 14.98 -5.43 -5.54
N LEU A 132 15.12 -5.37 -4.21
CA LEU A 132 14.00 -5.29 -3.28
C LEU A 132 13.74 -3.84 -2.86
N LEU A 133 12.46 -3.45 -2.85
CA LEU A 133 11.98 -2.17 -2.31
C LEU A 133 11.23 -2.39 -1.01
N PHE A 134 11.51 -1.56 -0.01
CA PHE A 134 10.91 -1.64 1.32
C PHE A 134 10.08 -0.42 1.66
N PHE A 135 8.95 -0.66 2.35
CA PHE A 135 7.94 0.35 2.60
C PHE A 135 7.42 0.32 4.03
N ALA A 136 6.99 1.49 4.52
CA ALA A 136 6.26 1.67 5.78
C ALA A 136 4.75 1.88 5.51
N THR A 137 4.05 0.84 5.08
CA THR A 137 2.63 0.92 4.72
C THR A 137 1.69 1.05 5.93
N ALA A 138 2.17 0.71 7.13
CA ALA A 138 1.46 0.91 8.40
C ALA A 138 1.72 2.30 9.01
N GLY A 139 2.42 3.17 8.29
CA GLY A 139 2.89 4.48 8.77
C GLY A 139 4.17 4.41 9.59
N GLY A 140 4.78 5.59 9.87
CA GLY A 140 6.06 5.71 10.56
C GLY A 140 7.26 5.29 9.70
N SER A 141 8.30 4.71 10.33
CA SER A 141 9.58 4.35 9.68
C SER A 141 9.89 2.85 9.71
N LYS A 142 8.97 2.02 10.22
CA LYS A 142 9.21 0.57 10.33
C LYS A 142 8.80 -0.13 9.03
N VAL A 143 9.70 -0.98 8.52
CA VAL A 143 9.40 -1.83 7.36
C VAL A 143 8.21 -2.74 7.67
N SER A 144 7.18 -2.64 6.84
CA SER A 144 5.95 -3.45 6.91
C SER A 144 5.56 -4.08 5.56
N HIS A 145 6.24 -3.70 4.47
CA HIS A 145 5.96 -4.24 3.15
C HIS A 145 7.23 -4.30 2.31
N VAL A 146 7.23 -5.20 1.31
CA VAL A 146 8.33 -5.42 0.38
C VAL A 146 7.78 -5.76 -1.00
N GLY A 147 8.50 -5.35 -2.05
CA GLY A 147 8.27 -5.74 -3.44
C GLY A 147 9.58 -5.90 -4.19
N ILE A 148 9.53 -6.50 -5.37
CA ILE A 148 10.67 -6.73 -6.26
C ILE A 148 10.60 -5.69 -7.39
N VAL A 149 11.66 -4.93 -7.65
CA VAL A 149 11.75 -4.06 -8.82
C VAL A 149 11.52 -4.88 -10.06
N HIS A 150 10.51 -4.50 -10.84
CA HIS A 150 10.09 -5.22 -12.04
C HIS A 150 10.62 -4.56 -13.30
N THR A 151 10.30 -3.29 -13.50
CA THR A 151 10.66 -2.53 -14.70
C THR A 151 11.13 -1.14 -14.31
N ILE A 152 12.15 -0.66 -15.01
CA ILE A 152 12.52 0.76 -15.04
C ILE A 152 12.14 1.28 -16.41
N GLU A 153 11.26 2.27 -16.47
CA GLU A 153 10.81 2.89 -17.71
C GLU A 153 11.88 3.88 -18.23
N ASN A 154 11.76 4.31 -19.48
CA ASN A 154 12.73 5.20 -20.12
C ASN A 154 12.88 6.56 -19.42
N ASP A 155 11.86 7.01 -18.71
CA ASP A 155 11.87 8.25 -17.91
C ASP A 155 12.39 8.04 -16.48
N GLY A 156 12.81 6.82 -16.14
CA GLY A 156 13.31 6.41 -14.83
C GLY A 156 12.23 5.92 -13.87
N GLU A 157 10.94 5.90 -14.26
CA GLU A 157 9.87 5.38 -13.40
C GLU A 157 10.13 3.95 -12.98
N VAL A 158 10.07 3.70 -11.67
CA VAL A 158 10.28 2.38 -11.08
C VAL A 158 8.94 1.68 -10.86
N LYS A 159 8.73 0.54 -11.54
CA LYS A 159 7.61 -0.37 -11.29
C LYS A 159 8.08 -1.57 -10.50
N PHE A 160 7.24 -2.09 -9.62
CA PHE A 160 7.57 -3.22 -8.76
C PHE A 160 6.41 -4.19 -8.61
N ILE A 161 6.73 -5.48 -8.52
CA ILE A 161 5.77 -6.56 -8.28
C ILE A 161 5.71 -6.87 -6.79
N HIS A 162 4.49 -7.01 -6.24
CA HIS A 162 4.27 -7.24 -4.82
C HIS A 162 2.91 -7.89 -4.56
N ALA A 163 2.71 -8.48 -3.36
CA ALA A 163 1.41 -8.99 -2.94
C ALA A 163 0.61 -7.89 -2.22
N SER A 164 -0.34 -7.29 -2.93
CA SER A 164 -1.30 -6.30 -2.41
C SER A 164 -2.36 -7.00 -1.56
N THR A 165 -2.69 -6.45 -0.38
CA THR A 165 -3.73 -7.00 0.51
C THR A 165 -5.11 -7.03 -0.11
N SER A 166 -5.41 -6.13 -1.06
CA SER A 166 -6.73 -6.02 -1.69
C SER A 166 -6.82 -6.60 -3.09
N LYS A 167 -5.68 -6.74 -3.80
CA LYS A 167 -5.66 -7.13 -5.23
C LYS A 167 -4.82 -8.38 -5.51
N GLY A 168 -4.19 -8.96 -4.48
CA GLY A 168 -3.24 -10.06 -4.67
C GLY A 168 -1.93 -9.58 -5.29
N VAL A 169 -1.25 -10.46 -6.00
CA VAL A 169 0.04 -10.14 -6.65
C VAL A 169 -0.19 -9.27 -7.88
N ILE A 170 0.34 -8.06 -7.83
CA ILE A 170 0.22 -7.04 -8.89
C ILE A 170 1.54 -6.30 -9.10
N ILE A 171 1.60 -5.55 -10.20
CA ILE A 171 2.63 -4.54 -10.46
C ILE A 171 2.05 -3.17 -10.14
N SER A 172 2.80 -2.36 -9.39
CA SER A 172 2.49 -0.97 -9.03
C SER A 172 3.64 -0.04 -9.41
N SER A 173 3.34 1.25 -9.56
CA SER A 173 4.34 2.29 -9.76
C SER A 173 4.79 2.89 -8.43
N LEU A 174 6.10 3.12 -8.28
CA LEU A 174 6.65 3.84 -7.14
C LEU A 174 6.23 5.33 -7.12
N ASN A 175 5.79 5.85 -8.27
CA ASN A 175 5.28 7.22 -8.42
C ASN A 175 3.81 7.37 -7.98
N GLU A 176 3.08 6.27 -7.75
CA GLU A 176 1.78 6.34 -7.09
C GLU A 176 1.91 6.98 -5.70
N LYS A 177 1.06 7.96 -5.40
CA LYS A 177 1.12 8.76 -4.15
C LYS A 177 1.28 7.91 -2.88
N TYR A 178 0.58 6.77 -2.81
CA TYR A 178 0.64 5.86 -1.66
C TYR A 178 2.04 5.25 -1.52
N TRP A 179 2.57 4.66 -2.58
CA TRP A 179 3.88 4.01 -2.57
C TRP A 179 5.02 4.99 -2.42
N ASN A 180 4.92 6.15 -3.09
CA ASN A 180 5.91 7.23 -2.98
C ASN A 180 6.11 7.69 -1.54
N LYS A 181 5.01 7.88 -0.80
CA LYS A 181 5.06 8.27 0.62
C LYS A 181 5.57 7.16 1.54
N ALA A 182 5.20 5.92 1.25
CA ALA A 182 5.54 4.76 2.07
C ALA A 182 6.96 4.24 1.84
N TYR A 183 7.61 4.58 0.72
CA TYR A 183 8.94 4.09 0.36
C TYR A 183 10.00 4.49 1.39
N LEU A 184 10.81 3.52 1.81
CA LEU A 184 11.90 3.70 2.76
C LEU A 184 13.28 3.61 2.08
N HIS A 185 13.62 2.45 1.53
CA HIS A 185 14.92 2.18 0.91
C HIS A 185 14.87 0.96 -0.03
N ALA A 186 15.97 0.70 -0.74
CA ALA A 186 16.16 -0.46 -1.59
C ALA A 186 17.34 -1.32 -1.15
N GLN A 187 17.26 -2.64 -1.42
CA GLN A 187 18.33 -3.60 -1.16
C GLN A 187 18.63 -4.44 -2.39
N ARG A 188 19.91 -4.72 -2.62
CA ARG A 188 20.38 -5.66 -3.65
C ARG A 188 20.85 -6.94 -2.99
N VAL A 189 20.28 -8.06 -3.44
CA VAL A 189 20.59 -9.42 -2.95
C VAL A 189 21.13 -10.35 -4.06
N LEU A 190 21.26 -9.80 -5.28
CA LEU A 190 21.81 -10.46 -6.48
C LEU A 190 23.29 -10.15 -6.67
#